data_278da703cb8df7044afba95faedf0b31
#
_entry.id   278da703cb8df7044afba95faedf0b31
#
_cell.length_a   1.000
_cell.length_b   1.000
_cell.length_c   1.000
_cell.angle_alpha   90.00
_cell.angle_beta   90.00
_cell.angle_gamma   90.00
#
_symmetry.space_group_name_H-M   'P 1'
#
loop_
_entity.id
_entity.type
_entity.pdbx_description
1 polymer ?
#
loop_
_entity_poly.entity_id
_entity_poly.type
_entity_poly.pdbx_seq_one_letter_code
_entity_poly.pdbx_strand_id
1 'polypeptide(L)'
;MTYDEKTNAQMDTIIARYPRSRSAIMPMLHLIQSRDGFVTPAGIEFVAEKLGLTTAEVSAVATFYSQYKRKPVGEYHVGVCTNTLCAVMGGDAIFAGLKDHLGVANDEVTSDGKISVEHI
;
A
#
# COMPACT_ATOMS: atom_id res chain seq x y z
N MET A 1 -7.67 -0.92 18.05
CA MET A 1 -6.69 -1.99 17.85
C MET A 1 -5.31 -1.50 18.25
N THR A 2 -4.62 -2.25 19.04
CA THR A 2 -3.28 -1.89 19.50
C THR A 2 -2.25 -2.78 18.81
N TYR A 3 -1.16 -2.16 18.36
CA TYR A 3 -0.01 -2.89 17.85
C TYR A 3 0.91 -3.28 19.00
N ASP A 4 1.78 -4.25 18.76
CA ASP A 4 2.71 -4.72 19.77
C ASP A 4 3.78 -3.65 20.12
N GLU A 5 4.49 -3.88 21.22
CA GLU A 5 5.52 -2.93 21.68
C GLU A 5 6.61 -2.70 20.65
N LYS A 6 6.98 -3.73 19.91
CA LYS A 6 8.00 -3.62 18.86
C LYS A 6 7.56 -2.66 17.76
N THR A 7 6.32 -2.79 17.30
CA THR A 7 5.75 -1.89 16.30
C THR A 7 5.65 -0.47 16.81
N ASN A 8 5.18 -0.29 18.04
CA ASN A 8 5.14 1.03 18.68
C ASN A 8 6.53 1.67 18.77
N ALA A 9 7.53 0.92 19.18
CA ALA A 9 8.92 1.42 19.27
C ALA A 9 9.45 1.82 17.88
N GLN A 10 9.14 1.05 16.86
CA GLN A 10 9.52 1.38 15.48
C GLN A 10 8.82 2.66 15.01
N MET A 11 7.55 2.85 15.34
CA MET A 11 6.80 4.08 15.04
C MET A 11 7.44 5.29 15.71
N ASP A 12 7.77 5.18 16.98
CA ASP A 12 8.41 6.26 17.73
C ASP A 12 9.78 6.62 17.13
N THR A 13 10.55 5.63 16.72
CA THR A 13 11.83 5.84 16.04
C THR A 13 11.64 6.59 14.72
N ILE A 14 10.63 6.25 13.95
CA ILE A 14 10.32 6.91 12.69
C ILE A 14 9.93 8.38 12.94
N ILE A 15 9.04 8.61 13.89
CA ILE A 15 8.57 9.97 14.23
C ILE A 15 9.76 10.85 14.64
N ALA A 16 10.68 10.31 15.42
CA ALA A 16 11.83 11.04 15.92
C ALA A 16 12.80 11.52 14.83
N ARG A 17 12.73 10.95 13.64
CA ARG A 17 13.59 11.34 12.51
C ARG A 17 13.18 12.66 11.86
N TYR A 18 11.99 13.15 12.13
CA TYR A 18 11.44 14.33 11.45
C TYR A 18 11.22 15.49 12.41
N PRO A 19 11.51 16.73 11.99
CA PRO A 19 11.18 17.90 12.80
C PRO A 19 9.68 18.08 13.04
N ARG A 20 8.85 17.69 12.06
CA ARG A 20 7.39 17.69 12.15
C ARG A 20 6.89 16.26 12.17
N SER A 21 6.07 15.92 13.15
CA SER A 21 5.51 14.57 13.25
C SER A 21 4.69 14.18 12.03
N ARG A 22 4.00 15.14 11.40
CA ARG A 22 3.21 14.91 10.19
C ARG A 22 4.04 14.29 9.06
N SER A 23 5.31 14.63 8.96
CA SER A 23 6.19 14.08 7.92
C SER A 23 6.44 12.59 8.05
N ALA A 24 6.12 12.01 9.19
CA ALA A 24 6.28 10.57 9.44
C ALA A 24 5.12 9.73 8.87
N ILE A 25 4.07 10.34 8.30
CA ILE A 25 2.90 9.58 7.80
C ILE A 25 3.31 8.48 6.82
N MET A 26 4.09 8.82 5.81
CA MET A 26 4.42 7.88 4.74
C MET A 26 5.23 6.68 5.23
N PRO A 27 6.34 6.84 5.96
CA PRO A 27 7.05 5.68 6.48
C PRO A 27 6.23 4.88 7.51
N MET A 28 5.34 5.52 8.27
CA MET A 28 4.46 4.80 9.18
C MET A 28 3.44 3.95 8.42
N LEU A 29 2.89 4.44 7.31
CA LEU A 29 1.99 3.66 6.46
C LEU A 29 2.70 2.46 5.83
N HIS A 30 3.96 2.62 5.43
CA HIS A 30 4.77 1.50 4.94
C HIS A 30 4.98 0.45 6.04
N LEU A 31 5.21 0.87 7.27
CA LEU A 31 5.35 -0.07 8.38
C LEU A 31 4.05 -0.84 8.64
N ILE A 32 2.90 -0.14 8.63
CA ILE A 32 1.58 -0.76 8.74
C ILE A 32 1.39 -1.79 7.63
N GLN A 33 1.67 -1.41 6.39
CA GLN A 33 1.50 -2.30 5.24
C GLN A 33 2.40 -3.53 5.33
N SER A 34 3.64 -3.37 5.76
CA SER A 34 4.56 -4.51 5.94
C SER A 34 4.10 -5.46 7.02
N ARG A 35 3.43 -4.94 8.03
CA ARG A 35 2.94 -5.71 9.17
C ARG A 35 1.63 -6.43 8.87
N ASP A 36 0.68 -5.72 8.28
CA ASP A 36 -0.69 -6.22 8.08
C ASP A 36 -0.94 -6.74 6.65
N GLY A 37 0.02 -6.56 5.75
CA GLY A 37 -0.10 -6.94 4.34
C GLY A 37 -0.75 -5.87 3.47
N PHE A 38 -1.47 -4.94 4.06
CA PHE A 38 -2.05 -3.77 3.39
C PHE A 38 -2.33 -2.69 4.44
N VAL A 39 -2.69 -1.49 4.00
CA VAL A 39 -3.04 -0.40 4.92
C VAL A 39 -4.47 -0.60 5.38
N THR A 40 -4.63 -1.08 6.60
CA THR A 40 -5.93 -1.36 7.21
C THR A 40 -6.57 -0.09 7.76
N PRO A 41 -7.92 -0.03 7.88
CA PRO A 41 -8.57 1.08 8.59
C PRO A 41 -8.07 1.26 10.02
N ALA A 42 -7.83 0.17 10.73
CA ALA A 42 -7.25 0.21 12.08
C ALA A 42 -5.83 0.80 12.08
N GLY A 43 -5.03 0.49 11.05
CA GLY A 43 -3.70 1.07 10.87
C GLY A 43 -3.76 2.57 10.64
N ILE A 44 -4.71 3.05 9.85
CA ILE A 44 -4.93 4.48 9.61
C ILE A 44 -5.29 5.19 10.92
N GLU A 45 -6.21 4.63 11.69
CA GLU A 45 -6.59 5.17 13.00
C GLU A 45 -5.39 5.24 13.96
N PHE A 46 -4.59 4.20 13.98
CA PHE A 46 -3.40 4.13 14.82
C PHE A 46 -2.38 5.22 14.45
N VAL A 47 -2.11 5.40 13.16
CA VAL A 47 -1.19 6.44 12.68
C VAL A 47 -1.74 7.83 13.02
N ALA A 48 -3.02 8.06 12.78
CA ALA A 48 -3.68 9.33 13.08
C ALA A 48 -3.58 9.67 14.57
N GLU A 49 -3.87 8.72 15.43
CA GLU A 49 -3.79 8.90 16.87
C GLU A 49 -2.37 9.23 17.34
N LYS A 50 -1.40 8.49 16.86
CA LYS A 50 0.02 8.71 17.21
C LYS A 50 0.53 10.08 16.79
N LEU A 51 0.05 10.61 15.68
CA LEU A 51 0.52 11.88 15.14
C LEU A 51 -0.37 13.07 15.54
N GLY A 52 -1.47 12.81 16.22
CA GLY A 52 -2.43 13.87 16.56
C GLY A 52 -3.15 14.44 15.34
N LEU A 53 -3.38 13.61 14.33
CA LEU A 53 -4.08 13.98 13.09
C LEU A 53 -5.45 13.32 13.04
N THR A 54 -6.28 13.76 12.10
CA THR A 54 -7.55 13.10 11.83
C THR A 54 -7.34 11.88 10.93
N THR A 55 -8.25 10.92 10.99
CA THR A 55 -8.22 9.77 10.08
C THR A 55 -8.36 10.19 8.62
N ALA A 56 -9.11 11.27 8.37
CA ALA A 56 -9.26 11.83 7.02
C ALA A 56 -7.92 12.33 6.46
N GLU A 57 -7.11 12.99 7.27
CA GLU A 57 -5.79 13.47 6.86
C GLU A 57 -4.85 12.32 6.50
N VAL A 58 -4.83 11.26 7.30
CA VAL A 58 -4.01 10.08 7.02
C VAL A 58 -4.55 9.31 5.82
N SER A 59 -5.87 9.15 5.71
CA SER A 59 -6.51 8.49 4.57
C SER A 59 -6.23 9.21 3.26
N ALA A 60 -6.17 10.54 3.28
CA ALA A 60 -5.84 11.34 2.09
C ALA A 60 -4.47 10.93 1.53
N VAL A 61 -3.48 10.72 2.38
CA VAL A 61 -2.16 10.26 1.96
C VAL A 61 -2.21 8.81 1.46
N ALA A 62 -2.88 7.94 2.20
CA ALA A 62 -2.98 6.52 1.86
C ALA A 62 -3.68 6.28 0.51
N THR A 63 -4.65 7.12 0.16
CA THR A 63 -5.40 7.00 -1.10
C THR A 63 -4.72 7.68 -2.28
N PHE A 64 -3.89 8.68 -2.02
CA PHE A 64 -3.21 9.43 -3.08
C PHE A 64 -2.07 8.64 -3.71
N TYR A 65 -1.30 7.91 -2.92
CA TYR A 65 -0.11 7.20 -3.37
C TYR A 65 -0.42 5.74 -3.68
N SER A 66 -0.14 5.30 -4.89
CA SER A 66 -0.47 3.95 -5.38
C SER A 66 0.30 2.81 -4.69
N GLN A 67 1.41 3.12 -4.01
CA GLN A 67 2.18 2.14 -3.26
C GLN A 67 1.42 1.58 -2.05
N TYR A 68 0.50 2.36 -1.49
CA TYR A 68 -0.30 1.93 -0.36
C TYR A 68 -1.52 1.14 -0.83
N LYS A 69 -1.61 -0.10 -0.42
CA LYS A 69 -2.71 -1.00 -0.79
C LYS A 69 -3.74 -0.99 0.34
N ARG A 70 -5.00 -0.83 -0.02
CA ARG A 70 -6.09 -0.75 0.96
C ARG A 70 -6.92 -2.02 1.04
N LYS A 71 -6.49 -3.05 0.35
CA LYS A 71 -7.04 -4.40 0.39
C LYS A 71 -5.90 -5.41 0.28
N PRO A 72 -6.12 -6.65 0.73
CA PRO A 72 -5.08 -7.66 0.61
C PRO A 72 -4.58 -7.82 -0.82
N VAL A 73 -3.27 -7.96 -0.96
CA VAL A 73 -2.61 -8.24 -2.24
C VAL A 73 -1.94 -9.60 -2.17
N GLY A 74 -1.49 -10.12 -3.31
CA GLY A 74 -0.74 -11.36 -3.35
C GLY A 74 0.61 -11.25 -2.65
N GLU A 75 1.22 -12.37 -2.38
CA GLU A 75 2.59 -12.42 -1.87
C GLU A 75 3.54 -11.60 -2.75
N TYR A 76 3.31 -11.67 -4.07
CA TYR A 76 3.99 -10.82 -5.05
C TYR A 76 2.93 -9.97 -5.75
N HIS A 77 3.09 -8.66 -5.68
CA HIS A 77 2.20 -7.73 -6.37
C HIS A 77 2.89 -7.17 -7.60
N VAL A 78 2.33 -7.45 -8.78
CA VAL A 78 2.93 -7.08 -10.06
C VAL A 78 2.21 -5.85 -10.62
N GLY A 79 2.94 -4.76 -10.76
CA GLY A 79 2.45 -3.55 -11.42
C GLY A 79 2.89 -3.54 -12.89
N VAL A 80 1.95 -3.36 -13.80
CA VAL A 80 2.24 -3.26 -15.23
C VAL A 80 1.96 -1.84 -15.71
N CYS A 81 2.98 -1.17 -16.21
CA CYS A 81 2.83 0.20 -16.67
C CYS A 81 2.02 0.25 -17.97
N THR A 82 0.91 1.00 -17.93
CA THR A 82 0.03 1.23 -19.09
C THR A 82 -0.07 2.72 -19.41
N ASN A 83 0.87 3.53 -18.91
CA ASN A 83 0.91 4.95 -19.19
C ASN A 83 1.52 5.24 -20.56
N THR A 84 1.48 6.48 -20.95
CA THR A 84 1.72 6.99 -22.31
C THR A 84 2.75 6.20 -23.14
N LEU A 85 4.01 6.15 -22.73
CA LEU A 85 5.04 5.47 -23.49
C LEU A 85 4.91 3.95 -23.43
N CYS A 86 4.65 3.39 -22.25
CA CYS A 86 4.48 1.95 -22.10
C CYS A 86 3.24 1.46 -22.86
N ALA A 87 2.16 2.24 -22.89
CA ALA A 87 0.99 1.92 -23.71
C ALA A 87 1.34 1.80 -25.19
N VAL A 88 2.11 2.77 -25.70
CA VAL A 88 2.59 2.76 -27.10
C VAL A 88 3.47 1.52 -27.37
N MET A 89 4.28 1.14 -26.39
CA MET A 89 5.21 0.03 -26.51
C MET A 89 4.56 -1.35 -26.26
N GLY A 90 3.26 -1.40 -26.01
CA GLY A 90 2.54 -2.66 -25.84
C GLY A 90 2.17 -3.01 -24.39
N GLY A 91 2.23 -2.04 -23.46
CA GLY A 91 1.91 -2.27 -22.04
C GLY A 91 0.50 -2.81 -21.82
N ASP A 92 -0.49 -2.32 -22.56
CA ASP A 92 -1.87 -2.81 -22.46
C ASP A 92 -1.99 -4.28 -22.88
N ALA A 93 -1.28 -4.68 -23.93
CA ALA A 93 -1.27 -6.07 -24.39
C ALA A 93 -0.57 -6.98 -23.37
N ILE A 94 0.52 -6.51 -22.77
CA ILE A 94 1.24 -7.24 -21.71
C ILE A 94 0.32 -7.43 -20.50
N PHE A 95 -0.38 -6.39 -20.09
CA PHE A 95 -1.29 -6.45 -18.96
C PHE A 95 -2.45 -7.43 -19.23
N ALA A 96 -3.07 -7.34 -20.39
CA ALA A 96 -4.15 -8.26 -20.80
C ALA A 96 -3.67 -9.71 -20.83
N GLY A 97 -2.49 -9.97 -21.40
CA GLY A 97 -1.90 -11.29 -21.47
C GLY A 97 -1.58 -11.86 -20.08
N LEU A 98 -1.07 -11.02 -19.18
CA LEU A 98 -0.76 -11.43 -17.81
C LEU A 98 -2.03 -11.78 -17.02
N LYS A 99 -3.07 -10.95 -17.11
CA LYS A 99 -4.36 -11.24 -16.48
C LYS A 99 -4.96 -12.54 -16.98
N ASP A 100 -4.91 -12.76 -18.29
CA ASP A 100 -5.43 -13.97 -18.91
C ASP A 100 -4.65 -15.20 -18.46
N HIS A 101 -3.32 -15.11 -18.46
CA HIS A 101 -2.43 -16.19 -18.01
C HIS A 101 -2.68 -16.58 -16.54
N LEU A 102 -2.91 -15.61 -15.68
CA LEU A 102 -3.12 -15.85 -14.24
C LEU A 102 -4.58 -16.10 -13.88
N GLY A 103 -5.50 -15.84 -14.81
CA GLY A 103 -6.93 -16.02 -14.57
C GLY A 103 -7.50 -15.03 -13.56
N VAL A 104 -6.98 -13.80 -13.53
CA VAL A 104 -7.42 -12.75 -12.61
C VAL A 104 -7.76 -11.48 -13.35
N ALA A 105 -8.60 -10.64 -12.74
CA ALA A 105 -8.86 -9.29 -13.20
C ALA A 105 -7.89 -8.29 -12.54
N ASN A 106 -8.00 -7.02 -12.91
CA ASN A 106 -7.21 -5.97 -12.27
C ASN A 106 -7.46 -5.95 -10.77
N ASP A 107 -6.40 -5.85 -9.99
CA ASP A 107 -6.43 -5.84 -8.53
C ASP A 107 -6.98 -7.13 -7.88
N GLU A 108 -7.08 -8.20 -8.61
CA GLU A 108 -7.42 -9.50 -8.04
C GLU A 108 -6.17 -10.30 -7.68
N VAL A 109 -6.33 -11.20 -6.73
CA VAL A 109 -5.28 -12.11 -6.27
C VAL A 109 -5.59 -13.51 -6.81
N THR A 110 -4.55 -14.23 -7.23
CA THR A 110 -4.71 -15.64 -7.65
C THR A 110 -5.26 -16.49 -6.50
N SER A 111 -5.92 -17.61 -6.85
CA SER A 111 -6.57 -18.46 -5.85
C SER A 111 -5.63 -19.03 -4.80
N ASP A 112 -4.34 -19.16 -5.13
CA ASP A 112 -3.30 -19.61 -4.19
C ASP A 112 -2.74 -18.47 -3.31
N GLY A 113 -3.20 -17.24 -3.51
CA GLY A 113 -2.77 -16.09 -2.74
C GLY A 113 -1.40 -15.55 -3.10
N LYS A 114 -0.77 -16.05 -4.14
CA LYS A 114 0.62 -15.71 -4.44
C LYS A 114 0.80 -14.45 -5.26
N ILE A 115 -0.03 -14.22 -6.27
CA ILE A 115 0.19 -13.14 -7.23
C ILE A 115 -1.06 -12.28 -7.36
N SER A 116 -0.86 -10.99 -7.33
CA SER A 116 -1.88 -10.00 -7.72
C SER A 116 -1.30 -9.08 -8.78
N VAL A 117 -2.14 -8.55 -9.66
CA VAL A 117 -1.73 -7.68 -10.76
C VAL A 117 -2.53 -6.39 -10.75
N GLU A 118 -1.87 -5.31 -11.14
CA GLU A 118 -2.45 -3.97 -11.21
C GLU A 118 -1.84 -3.23 -12.38
N HIS A 119 -2.64 -2.45 -13.12
CA HIS A 119 -2.06 -1.48 -14.05
C HIS A 119 -1.64 -0.24 -13.28
N ILE A 120 -0.54 0.31 -13.64
CA ILE A 120 0.01 1.50 -12.96
C ILE A 120 0.29 2.62 -13.96
#